data_82950cf5daee146f7c05fdc551162ace
#
_entry.id   82950cf5daee146f7c05fdc551162ace
#
_cell.length_a   1.000
_cell.length_b   1.000
_cell.length_c   1.000
_cell.angle_alpha   90.00
_cell.angle_beta   90.00
_cell.angle_gamma   90.00
#
_symmetry.space_group_name_H-M   'P 1'
#
loop_
_entity.id
_entity.type
_entity.pdbx_description
1 polymer ?
#
loop_
_entity_poly.entity_id
_entity_poly.type
_entity_poly.pdbx_seq_one_letter_code
_entity_poly.pdbx_strand_id
1 'polypeptide(L)'
;MTQPLSKLTPEMLVPKMGEYLIQRGLITTEDLQRTLDYQLDQTTKGNPMLLGQALIDLKLIDSSELDQAVTEQILQLRSALQSANRTLERRVEERTAELQQALERVSELSQLKANFISNISHELRTPLTHIKGYIELMITESLGNITDEQKHALQISQQSAGRLESLIEDLIMVSLASRGELSITQEDVDIKRIANLAVKSSQAKAAQRGIKLQVVIDEDVPLVQADSQKTAWVLHQLIDNGLKFTSSDGSVVVSVKREGENLVIVSVTDTGIGIPANRIDDIFESFHQLDGSSTRRYGGTGLGLSLVRQIVEAHGSMLEVQSMEGHGSTFKFPLLAVAAE
;
A
#
# COMPACT_ATOMS: atom_id res chain seq x y z
N MET A 1 0.90 -23.19 -9.96
CA MET A 1 1.42 -23.31 -11.33
C MET A 1 0.22 -23.13 -12.28
N THR A 2 -0.02 -21.90 -12.71
CA THR A 2 -1.07 -21.57 -13.69
C THR A 2 -0.49 -21.73 -15.08
N GLN A 3 -1.00 -22.68 -15.85
CA GLN A 3 -0.69 -22.80 -17.27
C GLN A 3 -1.06 -21.48 -17.96
N PRO A 4 -0.21 -20.92 -18.85
CA PRO A 4 -0.55 -19.75 -19.60
C PRO A 4 -1.75 -20.07 -20.49
N LEU A 5 -2.79 -19.23 -20.41
CA LEU A 5 -3.92 -19.23 -21.32
C LEU A 5 -3.37 -19.13 -22.75
N SER A 6 -3.33 -20.24 -23.49
CA SER A 6 -3.08 -20.21 -24.91
C SER A 6 -4.14 -19.31 -25.54
N LYS A 7 -3.71 -18.22 -26.18
CA LYS A 7 -4.60 -17.35 -26.93
C LYS A 7 -5.32 -18.20 -27.96
N LEU A 8 -6.60 -18.49 -27.72
CA LEU A 8 -7.49 -19.10 -28.71
C LEU A 8 -7.61 -18.10 -29.87
N THR A 9 -6.84 -18.30 -30.93
CA THR A 9 -7.02 -17.53 -32.16
C THR A 9 -8.20 -18.13 -32.92
N PRO A 10 -8.96 -17.34 -33.68
CA PRO A 10 -10.05 -17.81 -34.50
C PRO A 10 -9.64 -18.97 -35.43
N GLU A 11 -8.38 -19.01 -35.83
CA GLU A 11 -7.77 -20.05 -36.68
C GLU A 11 -7.66 -21.42 -36.00
N MET A 12 -7.71 -21.50 -34.66
CA MET A 12 -7.73 -22.76 -33.90
C MET A 12 -9.12 -23.40 -33.82
N LEU A 13 -10.17 -22.62 -34.09
CA LEU A 13 -11.56 -23.03 -33.90
C LEU A 13 -12.20 -23.57 -35.18
N VAL A 14 -11.69 -23.20 -36.36
CA VAL A 14 -12.23 -23.59 -37.65
C VAL A 14 -11.08 -23.79 -38.68
N PRO A 15 -11.04 -24.85 -39.46
CA PRO A 15 -10.01 -25.07 -40.48
C PRO A 15 -9.99 -23.90 -41.49
N LYS A 16 -8.79 -23.59 -42.03
CA LYS A 16 -8.65 -22.63 -43.11
C LYS A 16 -9.48 -23.04 -44.33
N MET A 17 -9.95 -22.09 -45.12
CA MET A 17 -10.85 -22.36 -46.26
C MET A 17 -10.33 -23.52 -47.15
N GLY A 18 -9.05 -23.53 -47.48
CA GLY A 18 -8.46 -24.61 -48.28
C GLY A 18 -8.56 -26.01 -47.63
N GLU A 19 -8.28 -26.07 -46.32
CA GLU A 19 -8.42 -27.32 -45.55
C GLU A 19 -9.89 -27.75 -45.43
N TYR A 20 -10.80 -26.80 -45.27
CA TYR A 20 -12.24 -27.05 -45.24
C TYR A 20 -12.76 -27.62 -46.55
N LEU A 21 -12.32 -27.10 -47.70
CA LEU A 21 -12.68 -27.61 -49.02
C LEU A 21 -12.16 -29.02 -49.24
N ILE A 22 -10.95 -29.36 -48.77
CA ILE A 22 -10.40 -30.71 -48.80
C ILE A 22 -11.24 -31.65 -47.92
N GLN A 23 -11.57 -31.24 -46.69
CA GLN A 23 -12.40 -32.05 -45.77
C GLN A 23 -13.79 -32.35 -46.37
N ARG A 24 -14.33 -31.44 -47.16
CA ARG A 24 -15.59 -31.62 -47.89
C ARG A 24 -15.45 -32.46 -49.15
N GLY A 25 -14.23 -32.79 -49.54
CA GLY A 25 -13.97 -33.54 -50.78
C GLY A 25 -14.22 -32.75 -52.07
N LEU A 26 -14.30 -31.41 -51.97
CA LEU A 26 -14.51 -30.54 -53.14
C LEU A 26 -13.21 -30.31 -53.92
N ILE A 27 -12.06 -30.37 -53.25
CA ILE A 27 -10.73 -30.29 -53.86
C ILE A 27 -9.81 -31.33 -53.23
N THR A 28 -8.74 -31.69 -53.91
CA THR A 28 -7.67 -32.53 -53.35
C THR A 28 -6.54 -31.66 -52.75
N THR A 29 -5.64 -32.27 -52.01
CA THR A 29 -4.44 -31.57 -51.49
C THR A 29 -3.55 -31.03 -52.61
N GLU A 30 -3.48 -31.80 -53.75
CA GLU A 30 -2.75 -31.40 -54.95
C GLU A 30 -3.39 -30.19 -55.64
N ASP A 31 -4.73 -30.15 -55.71
CA ASP A 31 -5.48 -29.02 -56.24
C ASP A 31 -5.26 -27.76 -55.40
N LEU A 32 -5.25 -27.87 -54.07
CA LEU A 32 -4.95 -26.73 -53.17
C LEU A 32 -3.53 -26.21 -53.42
N GLN A 33 -2.54 -27.08 -53.48
CA GLN A 33 -1.16 -26.66 -53.73
C GLN A 33 -1.03 -25.96 -55.09
N ARG A 34 -1.62 -26.56 -56.15
CA ARG A 34 -1.64 -25.96 -57.49
C ARG A 34 -2.33 -24.57 -57.52
N THR A 35 -3.38 -24.40 -56.70
CA THR A 35 -4.10 -23.15 -56.60
C THR A 35 -3.27 -22.09 -55.87
N LEU A 36 -2.55 -22.46 -54.80
CA LEU A 36 -1.66 -21.56 -54.09
C LEU A 36 -0.48 -21.09 -54.96
N ASP A 37 0.10 -22.01 -55.74
CA ASP A 37 1.17 -21.67 -56.69
C ASP A 37 0.68 -20.71 -57.78
N TYR A 38 -0.54 -20.93 -58.30
CA TYR A 38 -1.20 -20.03 -59.26
C TYR A 38 -1.48 -18.66 -58.65
N GLN A 39 -1.98 -18.60 -57.43
CA GLN A 39 -2.23 -17.36 -56.71
C GLN A 39 -0.93 -16.56 -56.50
N LEU A 40 0.17 -17.21 -56.15
CA LEU A 40 1.48 -16.62 -55.98
C LEU A 40 2.00 -16.03 -57.29
N ASP A 41 1.88 -16.76 -58.40
CA ASP A 41 2.28 -16.32 -59.75
C ASP A 41 1.48 -15.09 -60.19
N GLN A 42 0.17 -15.07 -59.96
CA GLN A 42 -0.67 -13.89 -60.27
C GLN A 42 -0.33 -12.68 -59.38
N THR A 43 -0.03 -12.91 -58.11
CA THR A 43 0.39 -11.85 -57.22
C THR A 43 1.71 -11.22 -57.65
N THR A 44 2.68 -12.01 -58.09
CA THR A 44 3.95 -11.53 -58.62
C THR A 44 3.82 -10.76 -59.92
N LYS A 45 2.76 -11.01 -60.70
CA LYS A 45 2.39 -10.29 -61.94
C LYS A 45 1.57 -8.99 -61.66
N GLY A 46 1.33 -8.66 -60.39
CA GLY A 46 0.59 -7.46 -60.02
C GLY A 46 -0.93 -7.62 -59.92
N ASN A 47 -1.43 -8.83 -60.06
CA ASN A 47 -2.87 -9.18 -59.95
C ASN A 47 -3.16 -10.04 -58.73
N PRO A 48 -3.18 -9.50 -57.52
CA PRO A 48 -3.48 -10.27 -56.31
C PRO A 48 -4.94 -10.76 -56.38
N MET A 49 -5.14 -12.05 -56.12
CA MET A 49 -6.47 -12.69 -56.12
C MET A 49 -6.69 -13.51 -54.87
N LEU A 50 -7.97 -13.70 -54.51
CA LEU A 50 -8.36 -14.56 -53.39
C LEU A 50 -8.29 -16.03 -53.79
N LEU A 51 -8.08 -16.92 -52.82
CA LEU A 51 -8.01 -18.36 -53.04
C LEU A 51 -9.25 -18.89 -53.77
N GLY A 52 -10.44 -18.43 -53.38
CA GLY A 52 -11.68 -18.81 -54.04
C GLY A 52 -11.73 -18.42 -55.53
N GLN A 53 -11.23 -17.24 -55.90
CA GLN A 53 -11.16 -16.81 -57.27
C GLN A 53 -10.19 -17.67 -58.11
N ALA A 54 -9.03 -18.00 -57.51
CA ALA A 54 -8.03 -18.86 -58.14
C ALA A 54 -8.58 -20.27 -58.40
N LEU A 55 -9.38 -20.80 -57.46
CA LEU A 55 -10.05 -22.12 -57.64
C LEU A 55 -11.07 -22.11 -58.82
N ILE A 56 -11.85 -21.03 -58.96
CA ILE A 56 -12.81 -20.87 -60.04
C ILE A 56 -12.09 -20.70 -61.38
N ASP A 57 -11.04 -19.87 -61.45
CA ASP A 57 -10.26 -19.64 -62.68
C ASP A 57 -9.58 -20.92 -63.20
N LEU A 58 -9.12 -21.78 -62.26
CA LEU A 58 -8.56 -23.10 -62.56
C LEU A 58 -9.65 -24.13 -62.86
N LYS A 59 -10.94 -23.78 -62.77
CA LYS A 59 -12.09 -24.68 -62.96
C LYS A 59 -12.07 -25.93 -62.05
N LEU A 60 -11.54 -25.79 -60.84
CA LEU A 60 -11.48 -26.85 -59.84
C LEU A 60 -12.76 -26.91 -59.02
N ILE A 61 -13.49 -25.79 -58.91
CA ILE A 61 -14.75 -25.67 -58.19
C ILE A 61 -15.62 -24.63 -58.94
N ASP A 62 -16.93 -24.82 -58.91
CA ASP A 62 -17.83 -23.82 -59.45
C ASP A 62 -18.19 -22.72 -58.41
N SER A 63 -18.75 -21.59 -58.89
CA SER A 63 -19.11 -20.46 -58.01
C SER A 63 -20.17 -20.87 -56.97
N SER A 64 -21.11 -21.74 -57.34
CA SER A 64 -22.20 -22.15 -56.44
C SER A 64 -21.67 -23.05 -55.31
N GLU A 65 -20.78 -23.96 -55.65
CA GLU A 65 -20.12 -24.83 -54.66
C GLU A 65 -19.23 -24.04 -53.69
N LEU A 66 -18.49 -23.05 -54.20
CA LEU A 66 -17.69 -22.15 -53.37
C LEU A 66 -18.57 -21.32 -52.41
N ASP A 67 -19.64 -20.72 -52.91
CA ASP A 67 -20.57 -19.90 -52.13
C ASP A 67 -21.26 -20.71 -51.04
N GLN A 68 -21.63 -21.97 -51.34
CA GLN A 68 -22.17 -22.87 -50.34
C GLN A 68 -21.12 -23.23 -49.28
N ALA A 69 -19.89 -23.55 -49.65
CA ALA A 69 -18.82 -23.89 -48.72
C ALA A 69 -18.46 -22.72 -47.82
N VAL A 70 -18.40 -21.47 -48.36
CA VAL A 70 -18.17 -20.26 -47.61
C VAL A 70 -19.30 -20.01 -46.60
N THR A 71 -20.56 -20.14 -47.03
CA THR A 71 -21.72 -19.95 -46.17
C THR A 71 -21.72 -20.93 -44.99
N GLU A 72 -21.46 -22.20 -45.26
CA GLU A 72 -21.37 -23.24 -44.23
C GLU A 72 -20.23 -22.98 -43.26
N GLN A 73 -19.05 -22.58 -43.73
CA GLN A 73 -17.92 -22.23 -42.89
C GLN A 73 -18.21 -20.99 -41.99
N ILE A 74 -18.87 -19.99 -42.53
CA ILE A 74 -19.32 -18.81 -41.77
C ILE A 74 -20.28 -19.23 -40.63
N LEU A 75 -21.23 -20.12 -40.93
CA LEU A 75 -22.17 -20.63 -39.93
C LEU A 75 -21.47 -21.41 -38.81
N GLN A 76 -20.49 -22.27 -39.18
CA GLN A 76 -19.68 -22.99 -38.20
C GLN A 76 -18.85 -22.06 -37.32
N LEU A 77 -18.18 -21.07 -37.92
CA LEU A 77 -17.37 -20.08 -37.21
C LEU A 77 -18.24 -19.27 -36.23
N ARG A 78 -19.42 -18.84 -36.68
CA ARG A 78 -20.39 -18.10 -35.84
C ARG A 78 -20.84 -18.96 -34.66
N SER A 79 -21.17 -20.21 -34.87
CA SER A 79 -21.59 -21.14 -33.81
C SER A 79 -20.47 -21.39 -32.80
N ALA A 80 -19.23 -21.61 -33.26
CA ALA A 80 -18.06 -21.78 -32.40
C ALA A 80 -17.75 -20.55 -31.58
N LEU A 81 -17.83 -19.35 -32.20
CA LEU A 81 -17.64 -18.07 -31.53
C LEU A 81 -18.70 -17.83 -30.46
N GLN A 82 -19.97 -18.10 -30.77
CA GLN A 82 -21.06 -17.96 -29.79
C GLN A 82 -20.88 -18.91 -28.59
N SER A 83 -20.45 -20.14 -28.82
CA SER A 83 -20.18 -21.13 -27.79
C SER A 83 -19.00 -20.68 -26.90
N ALA A 84 -17.92 -20.18 -27.53
CA ALA A 84 -16.75 -19.67 -26.81
C ALA A 84 -17.11 -18.43 -25.95
N ASN A 85 -17.89 -17.51 -26.51
CA ASN A 85 -18.36 -16.33 -25.77
C ASN A 85 -19.21 -16.72 -24.56
N ARG A 86 -20.19 -17.59 -24.70
CA ARG A 86 -21.02 -18.08 -23.60
C ARG A 86 -20.18 -18.73 -22.49
N THR A 87 -19.16 -19.50 -22.89
CA THR A 87 -18.25 -20.12 -21.92
C THR A 87 -17.41 -19.09 -21.19
N LEU A 88 -16.95 -18.04 -21.89
CA LEU A 88 -16.18 -16.95 -21.31
C LEU A 88 -17.05 -16.11 -20.35
N GLU A 89 -18.26 -15.73 -20.77
CA GLU A 89 -19.22 -14.99 -19.95
C GLU A 89 -19.48 -15.73 -18.62
N ARG A 90 -19.79 -17.04 -18.70
CA ARG A 90 -20.00 -17.84 -17.49
C ARG A 90 -18.76 -17.88 -16.58
N ARG A 91 -17.55 -18.01 -17.13
CA ARG A 91 -16.31 -17.97 -16.33
C ARG A 91 -16.08 -16.63 -15.68
N VAL A 92 -16.39 -15.53 -16.38
CA VAL A 92 -16.30 -14.18 -15.83
C VAL A 92 -17.28 -14.02 -14.66
N GLU A 93 -18.53 -14.46 -14.83
CA GLU A 93 -19.54 -14.41 -13.76
C GLU A 93 -19.12 -15.26 -12.53
N GLU A 94 -18.67 -16.49 -12.75
CA GLU A 94 -18.17 -17.37 -11.67
C GLU A 94 -17.00 -16.74 -10.92
N ARG A 95 -16.01 -16.20 -11.65
CA ARG A 95 -14.84 -15.55 -11.03
C ARG A 95 -15.18 -14.23 -10.31
N THR A 96 -16.13 -13.49 -10.86
CA THR A 96 -16.59 -12.24 -10.22
C THR A 96 -17.32 -12.57 -8.90
N ALA A 97 -18.16 -13.60 -8.90
CA ALA A 97 -18.85 -14.04 -7.68
C ALA A 97 -17.86 -14.58 -6.62
N GLU A 98 -16.86 -15.40 -7.03
CA GLU A 98 -15.80 -15.87 -6.12
C GLU A 98 -15.00 -14.72 -5.50
N LEU A 99 -14.63 -13.72 -6.32
CA LEU A 99 -13.91 -12.53 -5.86
C LEU A 99 -14.75 -11.71 -4.89
N GLN A 100 -16.02 -11.51 -5.19
CA GLN A 100 -16.95 -10.78 -4.33
C GLN A 100 -17.05 -11.47 -2.96
N GLN A 101 -17.25 -12.78 -2.93
CA GLN A 101 -17.33 -13.54 -1.68
C GLN A 101 -16.01 -13.50 -0.89
N ALA A 102 -14.86 -13.53 -1.57
CA ALA A 102 -13.56 -13.41 -0.93
C ALA A 102 -13.37 -12.03 -0.30
N LEU A 103 -13.77 -10.96 -1.01
CA LEU A 103 -13.72 -9.58 -0.50
C LEU A 103 -14.61 -9.38 0.73
N GLU A 104 -15.84 -9.91 0.69
CA GLU A 104 -16.76 -9.87 1.85
C GLU A 104 -16.15 -10.57 3.06
N ARG A 105 -15.56 -11.75 2.86
CA ARG A 105 -14.92 -12.51 3.94
C ARG A 105 -13.70 -11.79 4.53
N VAL A 106 -12.87 -11.16 3.68
CA VAL A 106 -11.73 -10.33 4.15
C VAL A 106 -12.23 -9.12 4.93
N SER A 107 -13.30 -8.48 4.48
CA SER A 107 -13.91 -7.35 5.18
C SER A 107 -14.45 -7.75 6.55
N GLU A 108 -15.19 -8.86 6.65
CA GLU A 108 -15.70 -9.40 7.93
C GLU A 108 -14.56 -9.72 8.91
N LEU A 109 -13.50 -10.39 8.44
CA LEU A 109 -12.33 -10.71 9.27
C LEU A 109 -11.61 -9.45 9.76
N SER A 110 -11.50 -8.43 8.91
CA SER A 110 -10.91 -7.13 9.28
C SER A 110 -11.74 -6.45 10.37
N GLN A 111 -13.06 -6.46 10.24
CA GLN A 111 -13.98 -5.90 11.23
C GLN A 111 -13.91 -6.65 12.59
N LEU A 112 -13.91 -7.98 12.55
CA LEU A 112 -13.78 -8.80 13.77
C LEU A 112 -12.44 -8.54 14.46
N LYS A 113 -11.34 -8.47 13.71
CA LYS A 113 -10.00 -8.14 14.25
C LYS A 113 -9.99 -6.76 14.92
N ALA A 114 -10.60 -5.76 14.29
CA ALA A 114 -10.65 -4.42 14.83
C ALA A 114 -11.51 -4.31 16.10
N ASN A 115 -12.67 -4.96 16.11
CA ASN A 115 -13.53 -5.02 17.31
C ASN A 115 -12.83 -5.73 18.48
N PHE A 116 -12.14 -6.83 18.20
CA PHE A 116 -11.34 -7.56 19.20
C PHE A 116 -10.27 -6.67 19.83
N ILE A 117 -9.51 -5.95 19.00
CA ILE A 117 -8.45 -5.03 19.45
C ILE A 117 -9.06 -3.90 20.31
N SER A 118 -10.16 -3.29 19.88
CA SER A 118 -10.83 -2.23 20.61
C SER A 118 -11.29 -2.71 21.99
N ASN A 119 -11.97 -3.85 22.05
CA ASN A 119 -12.47 -4.41 23.30
C ASN A 119 -11.34 -4.75 24.28
N ILE A 120 -10.28 -5.44 23.81
CA ILE A 120 -9.13 -5.76 24.67
C ILE A 120 -8.45 -4.48 25.18
N SER A 121 -8.34 -3.47 24.35
CA SER A 121 -7.71 -2.20 24.74
C SER A 121 -8.47 -1.51 25.87
N HIS A 122 -9.81 -1.52 25.80
CA HIS A 122 -10.64 -1.00 26.89
C HIS A 122 -10.49 -1.83 28.17
N GLU A 123 -10.51 -3.15 28.05
CA GLU A 123 -10.33 -4.06 29.20
C GLU A 123 -8.93 -3.97 29.83
N LEU A 124 -7.89 -3.62 29.07
CA LEU A 124 -6.54 -3.41 29.57
C LEU A 124 -6.35 -2.03 30.19
N ARG A 125 -7.01 -0.99 29.69
CA ARG A 125 -6.88 0.38 30.19
C ARG A 125 -7.31 0.52 31.65
N THR A 126 -8.43 -0.10 31.99
CA THR A 126 -8.98 -0.01 33.35
C THR A 126 -8.04 -0.53 34.44
N PRO A 127 -7.55 -1.79 34.41
CA PRO A 127 -6.59 -2.27 35.40
C PRO A 127 -5.27 -1.50 35.40
N LEU A 128 -4.81 -1.04 34.23
CA LEU A 128 -3.58 -0.28 34.11
C LEU A 128 -3.71 1.10 34.79
N THR A 129 -4.85 1.77 34.67
CA THR A 129 -5.14 3.02 35.36
C THR A 129 -5.08 2.82 36.88
N HIS A 130 -5.64 1.73 37.41
CA HIS A 130 -5.56 1.42 38.83
C HIS A 130 -4.11 1.15 39.27
N ILE A 131 -3.34 0.36 38.51
CA ILE A 131 -1.93 0.09 38.81
C ILE A 131 -1.12 1.39 38.86
N LYS A 132 -1.29 2.29 37.86
CA LYS A 132 -0.62 3.60 37.83
C LYS A 132 -1.02 4.46 39.03
N GLY A 133 -2.30 4.51 39.35
CA GLY A 133 -2.80 5.28 40.50
C GLY A 133 -2.18 4.82 41.83
N TYR A 134 -2.11 3.50 42.08
CA TYR A 134 -1.45 3.00 43.30
C TYR A 134 0.05 3.24 43.32
N ILE A 135 0.75 3.10 42.18
CA ILE A 135 2.17 3.43 42.07
C ILE A 135 2.40 4.91 42.40
N GLU A 136 1.56 5.82 41.88
CA GLU A 136 1.66 7.25 42.14
C GLU A 136 1.42 7.59 43.62
N LEU A 137 0.40 7.01 44.24
CA LEU A 137 0.11 7.16 45.66
C LEU A 137 1.27 6.70 46.55
N MET A 138 2.00 5.62 46.15
CA MET A 138 3.19 5.15 46.84
C MET A 138 4.39 6.12 46.66
N ILE A 139 4.64 6.55 45.39
CA ILE A 139 5.75 7.47 45.09
C ILE A 139 5.59 8.84 45.80
N THR A 140 4.35 9.31 45.91
CA THR A 140 4.00 10.55 46.62
C THR A 140 3.92 10.38 48.14
N GLU A 141 4.20 9.16 48.64
CA GLU A 141 4.16 8.85 50.09
C GLU A 141 2.77 9.03 50.73
N SER A 142 1.72 9.11 49.92
CA SER A 142 0.32 9.29 50.42
C SER A 142 -0.18 8.06 51.17
N LEU A 143 0.43 6.87 50.95
CA LEU A 143 0.11 5.63 51.64
C LEU A 143 1.10 5.24 52.75
N GLY A 144 2.05 6.12 53.06
CA GLY A 144 3.11 5.93 54.05
C GLY A 144 4.49 6.11 53.44
N ASN A 145 5.49 6.29 54.32
CA ASN A 145 6.86 6.56 53.90
C ASN A 145 7.46 5.34 53.20
N ILE A 146 8.28 5.58 52.18
CA ILE A 146 9.01 4.56 51.43
C ILE A 146 10.51 4.85 51.44
N THR A 147 11.32 3.84 51.26
CA THR A 147 12.78 4.00 51.16
C THR A 147 13.14 4.46 49.72
N ASP A 148 14.35 5.06 49.58
CA ASP A 148 14.84 5.49 48.27
C ASP A 148 14.90 4.34 47.23
N GLU A 149 15.25 3.12 47.70
CA GLU A 149 15.28 1.92 46.88
C GLU A 149 13.86 1.54 46.38
N GLN A 150 12.87 1.61 47.28
CA GLN A 150 11.46 1.37 46.93
C GLN A 150 10.96 2.45 45.96
N LYS A 151 11.31 3.70 46.15
CA LYS A 151 10.97 4.81 45.29
C LYS A 151 11.54 4.58 43.87
N HIS A 152 12.79 4.20 43.78
CA HIS A 152 13.44 3.87 42.51
C HIS A 152 12.74 2.70 41.79
N ALA A 153 12.41 1.62 42.50
CA ALA A 153 11.69 0.47 41.96
C ALA A 153 10.28 0.86 41.43
N LEU A 154 9.57 1.71 42.18
CA LEU A 154 8.25 2.22 41.79
C LEU A 154 8.33 3.15 40.56
N GLN A 155 9.38 3.97 40.45
CA GLN A 155 9.61 4.80 39.25
C GLN A 155 9.82 3.94 37.99
N ILE A 156 10.58 2.86 38.08
CA ILE A 156 10.74 1.89 36.97
C ILE A 156 9.39 1.25 36.62
N SER A 157 8.60 0.88 37.61
CA SER A 157 7.26 0.31 37.42
C SER A 157 6.31 1.30 36.78
N GLN A 158 6.34 2.58 37.20
CA GLN A 158 5.56 3.68 36.61
C GLN A 158 5.91 3.89 35.13
N GLN A 159 7.20 3.88 34.81
CA GLN A 159 7.69 4.02 33.44
C GLN A 159 7.22 2.83 32.57
N SER A 160 7.25 1.62 33.12
CA SER A 160 6.78 0.42 32.41
C SER A 160 5.28 0.43 32.17
N ALA A 161 4.49 0.88 33.16
CA ALA A 161 3.04 1.05 33.04
C ALA A 161 2.69 2.14 32.00
N GLY A 162 3.41 3.27 31.99
CA GLY A 162 3.25 4.30 30.97
C GLY A 162 3.56 3.80 29.55
N ARG A 163 4.61 2.98 29.41
CA ARG A 163 4.91 2.34 28.12
C ARG A 163 3.78 1.41 27.64
N LEU A 164 3.20 0.62 28.57
CA LEU A 164 2.08 -0.26 28.24
C LEU A 164 0.84 0.54 27.79
N GLU A 165 0.56 1.65 28.46
CA GLU A 165 -0.54 2.56 28.08
C GLU A 165 -0.36 3.08 26.65
N SER A 166 0.82 3.60 26.30
CA SER A 166 1.11 4.03 24.92
C SER A 166 0.93 2.91 23.90
N LEU A 167 1.32 1.68 24.23
CA LEU A 167 1.12 0.52 23.34
C LEU A 167 -0.37 0.21 23.11
N ILE A 168 -1.19 0.33 24.14
CA ILE A 168 -2.65 0.15 24.04
C ILE A 168 -3.27 1.24 23.18
N GLU A 169 -2.84 2.50 23.33
CA GLU A 169 -3.30 3.61 22.53
C GLU A 169 -2.91 3.46 21.05
N ASP A 170 -1.66 3.08 20.77
CA ASP A 170 -1.20 2.79 19.40
C ASP A 170 -2.05 1.68 18.77
N LEU A 171 -2.38 0.64 19.52
CA LEU A 171 -3.19 -0.48 19.05
C LEU A 171 -4.62 -0.07 18.71
N ILE A 172 -5.24 0.79 19.53
CA ILE A 172 -6.57 1.37 19.28
C ILE A 172 -6.53 2.19 17.99
N MET A 173 -5.54 3.08 17.84
CA MET A 173 -5.44 3.93 16.66
C MET A 173 -5.26 3.12 15.38
N VAL A 174 -4.41 2.09 15.38
CA VAL A 174 -4.28 1.15 14.25
C VAL A 174 -5.60 0.45 13.93
N SER A 175 -6.35 0.06 14.97
CA SER A 175 -7.67 -0.55 14.80
C SER A 175 -8.67 0.39 14.14
N LEU A 176 -8.73 1.66 14.56
CA LEU A 176 -9.60 2.68 13.97
C LEU A 176 -9.19 3.02 12.53
N ALA A 177 -7.89 3.16 12.30
CA ALA A 177 -7.36 3.46 10.98
C ALA A 177 -7.62 2.33 9.96
N SER A 178 -7.49 1.07 10.37
CA SER A 178 -7.78 -0.09 9.50
C SER A 178 -9.24 -0.20 9.06
N ARG A 179 -10.16 0.47 9.75
CA ARG A 179 -11.59 0.57 9.41
C ARG A 179 -11.94 1.85 8.64
N GLY A 180 -10.98 2.73 8.40
CA GLY A 180 -11.25 4.07 7.86
C GLY A 180 -12.01 4.98 8.83
N GLU A 181 -12.04 4.63 10.13
CA GLU A 181 -12.74 5.37 11.19
C GLU A 181 -11.80 6.35 11.92
N LEU A 182 -10.57 6.53 11.45
CA LEU A 182 -9.65 7.52 11.99
C LEU A 182 -10.17 8.92 11.67
N SER A 183 -10.99 9.46 12.58
CA SER A 183 -11.51 10.83 12.43
C SER A 183 -10.42 11.85 12.67
N ILE A 184 -10.28 12.83 11.78
CA ILE A 184 -9.41 14.00 11.92
C ILE A 184 -10.27 15.20 12.24
N THR A 185 -10.00 15.85 13.35
CA THR A 185 -10.62 17.13 13.70
C THR A 185 -9.73 18.24 13.20
N GLN A 186 -10.05 18.77 12.01
CA GLN A 186 -9.28 19.88 11.45
C GLN A 186 -9.59 21.18 12.18
N GLU A 187 -8.55 21.85 12.62
CA GLU A 187 -8.57 23.14 13.28
C GLU A 187 -7.37 23.99 12.84
N ASP A 188 -7.42 25.30 13.09
CA ASP A 188 -6.30 26.21 12.82
C ASP A 188 -5.21 26.02 13.87
N VAL A 189 -4.10 25.42 13.49
CA VAL A 189 -3.04 24.97 14.38
C VAL A 189 -1.76 25.78 14.18
N ASP A 190 -1.17 26.24 15.27
CA ASP A 190 0.21 26.74 15.29
C ASP A 190 1.19 25.55 15.32
N ILE A 191 1.61 25.12 14.13
CA ILE A 191 2.56 24.00 13.97
C ILE A 191 3.94 24.32 14.58
N LYS A 192 4.34 25.58 14.65
CA LYS A 192 5.58 26.02 15.30
C LYS A 192 5.56 25.64 16.78
N ARG A 193 4.44 25.90 17.45
CA ARG A 193 4.24 25.55 18.85
C ARG A 193 4.30 24.02 19.05
N ILE A 194 3.65 23.24 18.20
CA ILE A 194 3.66 21.77 18.31
C ILE A 194 5.08 21.22 18.12
N ALA A 195 5.81 21.68 17.10
CA ALA A 195 7.18 21.25 16.83
C ALA A 195 8.13 21.59 18.01
N ASN A 196 8.03 22.82 18.56
CA ASN A 196 8.82 23.20 19.71
C ASN A 196 8.52 22.36 20.96
N LEU A 197 7.25 22.06 21.23
CA LEU A 197 6.84 21.24 22.37
C LEU A 197 7.33 19.76 22.18
N ALA A 198 7.21 19.20 21.00
CA ALA A 198 7.68 17.84 20.71
C ALA A 198 9.20 17.71 20.87
N VAL A 199 9.97 18.70 20.39
CA VAL A 199 11.43 18.73 20.58
C VAL A 199 11.77 18.90 22.07
N LYS A 200 11.12 19.85 22.77
CA LYS A 200 11.36 20.09 24.19
C LYS A 200 11.10 18.89 25.07
N SER A 201 10.00 18.15 24.83
CA SER A 201 9.66 16.95 25.60
C SER A 201 10.62 15.79 25.35
N SER A 202 11.25 15.73 24.16
CA SER A 202 12.22 14.69 23.77
C SER A 202 13.66 15.03 24.12
N GLN A 203 13.95 16.26 24.58
CA GLN A 203 15.31 16.75 24.82
C GLN A 203 16.08 15.94 25.87
N ALA A 204 15.43 15.55 26.97
CA ALA A 204 16.06 14.75 28.02
C ALA A 204 16.48 13.37 27.50
N LYS A 205 15.63 12.74 26.68
CA LYS A 205 15.91 11.44 26.05
C LYS A 205 17.05 11.55 25.02
N ALA A 206 17.09 12.63 24.25
CA ALA A 206 18.18 12.91 23.30
C ALA A 206 19.51 13.11 24.03
N ALA A 207 19.53 13.93 25.08
CA ALA A 207 20.72 14.19 25.91
C ALA A 207 21.27 12.90 26.55
N GLN A 208 20.39 12.04 27.11
CA GLN A 208 20.77 10.75 27.69
C GLN A 208 21.46 9.83 26.67
N ARG A 209 21.10 9.94 25.38
CA ARG A 209 21.68 9.16 24.29
C ARG A 209 22.89 9.84 23.61
N GLY A 210 23.24 11.04 24.00
CA GLY A 210 24.30 11.83 23.36
C GLY A 210 23.96 12.30 21.94
N ILE A 211 22.65 12.48 21.65
CA ILE A 211 22.17 12.86 20.31
C ILE A 211 21.78 14.35 20.32
N LYS A 212 22.19 15.09 19.29
CA LYS A 212 21.83 16.50 19.12
C LYS A 212 20.42 16.62 18.53
N LEU A 213 19.45 17.05 19.33
CA LEU A 213 18.07 17.29 18.88
C LEU A 213 17.83 18.79 18.69
N GLN A 214 17.35 19.20 17.52
CA GLN A 214 17.15 20.60 17.16
C GLN A 214 15.82 20.79 16.43
N VAL A 215 15.30 22.04 16.50
CA VAL A 215 14.18 22.47 15.68
C VAL A 215 14.61 23.66 14.83
N VAL A 216 14.22 23.65 13.55
CA VAL A 216 14.46 24.72 12.58
C VAL A 216 13.12 25.15 12.00
N ILE A 217 12.73 26.38 12.21
CA ILE A 217 11.42 26.89 11.81
C ILE A 217 11.62 28.19 11.01
N ASP A 218 11.03 28.27 9.84
CA ASP A 218 11.01 29.50 9.06
C ASP A 218 10.17 30.57 9.78
N GLU A 219 10.56 31.83 9.66
CA GLU A 219 9.95 32.96 10.40
C GLU A 219 8.48 33.18 9.99
N ASP A 220 8.16 33.00 8.70
CA ASP A 220 6.88 33.30 8.05
C ASP A 220 5.91 32.10 7.93
N VAL A 221 6.10 31.04 8.75
CA VAL A 221 5.19 29.89 8.76
C VAL A 221 3.80 30.29 9.27
N PRO A 222 2.73 30.17 8.46
CA PRO A 222 1.36 30.47 8.87
C PRO A 222 0.77 29.38 9.78
N LEU A 223 -0.47 29.59 10.24
CA LEU A 223 -1.29 28.53 10.82
C LEU A 223 -1.60 27.47 9.74
N VAL A 224 -1.83 26.23 10.16
CA VAL A 224 -2.14 25.11 9.27
C VAL A 224 -3.46 24.46 9.67
N GLN A 225 -4.17 23.88 8.69
CA GLN A 225 -5.36 23.05 8.92
C GLN A 225 -4.91 21.64 9.32
N ALA A 226 -5.07 21.29 10.59
CA ALA A 226 -4.64 19.98 11.10
C ALA A 226 -5.37 19.60 12.40
N ASP A 227 -5.25 18.35 12.80
CA ASP A 227 -5.60 17.87 14.13
C ASP A 227 -4.37 18.03 15.04
N SER A 228 -4.45 18.91 16.01
CA SER A 228 -3.29 19.27 16.85
C SER A 228 -2.74 18.09 17.64
N GLN A 229 -3.62 17.21 18.17
CA GLN A 229 -3.21 16.05 18.97
C GLN A 229 -2.53 15.00 18.11
N LYS A 230 -3.12 14.68 16.96
CA LYS A 230 -2.57 13.66 16.05
C LYS A 230 -1.29 14.15 15.37
N THR A 231 -1.20 15.44 15.02
CA THR A 231 0.03 16.02 14.48
C THR A 231 1.16 16.01 15.52
N ALA A 232 0.85 16.32 16.78
CA ALA A 232 1.82 16.20 17.87
C ALA A 232 2.29 14.75 18.05
N TRP A 233 1.36 13.78 17.99
CA TRP A 233 1.68 12.36 18.08
C TRP A 233 2.59 11.90 16.92
N VAL A 234 2.30 12.32 15.68
CA VAL A 234 3.14 12.05 14.49
C VAL A 234 4.57 12.55 14.71
N LEU A 235 4.72 13.80 15.15
CA LEU A 235 6.05 14.37 15.43
C LEU A 235 6.80 13.59 16.52
N HIS A 236 6.12 13.22 17.60
CA HIS A 236 6.72 12.39 18.65
C HIS A 236 7.19 11.04 18.14
N GLN A 237 6.40 10.35 17.33
CA GLN A 237 6.77 9.06 16.76
C GLN A 237 7.98 9.17 15.81
N LEU A 238 8.01 10.19 14.97
CA LEU A 238 9.15 10.42 14.06
C LEU A 238 10.42 10.81 14.83
N ILE A 239 10.33 11.68 15.83
CA ILE A 239 11.45 12.05 16.70
C ILE A 239 11.97 10.82 17.45
N ASP A 240 11.07 10.03 18.07
CA ASP A 240 11.43 8.82 18.81
C ASP A 240 12.14 7.78 17.92
N ASN A 241 11.69 7.61 16.68
CA ASN A 241 12.36 6.77 15.70
C ASN A 241 13.75 7.33 15.35
N GLY A 242 13.86 8.63 15.07
CA GLY A 242 15.15 9.29 14.82
C GLY A 242 16.14 9.09 15.97
N LEU A 243 15.70 9.34 17.21
CA LEU A 243 16.53 9.10 18.41
C LEU A 243 16.88 7.65 18.62
N LYS A 244 16.02 6.71 18.22
CA LYS A 244 16.21 5.27 18.39
C LYS A 244 17.28 4.71 17.47
N PHE A 245 17.30 5.16 16.21
CA PHE A 245 18.16 4.62 15.17
C PHE A 245 19.41 5.46 14.88
N THR A 246 19.55 6.61 15.54
CA THR A 246 20.78 7.41 15.50
C THR A 246 21.74 6.99 16.60
N SER A 247 23.02 6.87 16.28
CA SER A 247 24.08 6.62 17.24
C SER A 247 24.41 7.88 18.08
N SER A 248 25.16 7.68 19.18
CA SER A 248 25.74 8.81 19.92
C SER A 248 26.56 9.72 18.98
N ASP A 249 26.56 11.00 19.26
CA ASP A 249 27.14 12.09 18.44
C ASP A 249 26.43 12.39 17.14
N GLY A 250 25.35 11.68 16.82
CA GLY A 250 24.47 11.99 15.69
C GLY A 250 23.49 13.12 15.99
N SER A 251 22.63 13.43 15.02
CA SER A 251 21.66 14.51 15.12
C SER A 251 20.27 14.12 14.62
N VAL A 252 19.25 14.70 15.23
CA VAL A 252 17.85 14.67 14.76
C VAL A 252 17.38 16.11 14.65
N VAL A 253 16.84 16.47 13.49
CA VAL A 253 16.38 17.83 13.20
C VAL A 253 14.92 17.80 12.79
N VAL A 254 14.08 18.51 13.51
CA VAL A 254 12.70 18.81 13.14
C VAL A 254 12.69 20.10 12.35
N SER A 255 12.16 20.10 11.14
CA SER A 255 12.08 21.31 10.32
C SER A 255 10.64 21.62 9.96
N VAL A 256 10.27 22.90 10.04
CA VAL A 256 8.98 23.42 9.60
C VAL A 256 9.24 24.58 8.65
N LYS A 257 8.88 24.38 7.38
CA LYS A 257 9.16 25.35 6.32
C LYS A 257 7.91 25.69 5.54
N ARG A 258 7.81 26.95 5.14
CA ARG A 258 6.77 27.38 4.20
C ARG A 258 7.17 26.98 2.78
N GLU A 259 6.26 26.36 2.04
CA GLU A 259 6.43 26.01 0.62
C GLU A 259 5.32 26.66 -0.22
N GLY A 260 5.68 27.73 -0.94
CA GLY A 260 4.72 28.52 -1.69
C GLY A 260 3.75 29.28 -0.79
N GLU A 261 2.52 29.49 -1.28
CA GLU A 261 1.50 30.27 -0.55
C GLU A 261 0.64 29.39 0.37
N ASN A 262 0.39 28.13 -0.01
CA ASN A 262 -0.66 27.29 0.56
C ASN A 262 -0.16 26.07 1.33
N LEU A 263 1.15 25.83 1.41
CA LEU A 263 1.70 24.63 2.03
C LEU A 263 2.75 24.95 3.08
N VAL A 264 2.76 24.15 4.12
CA VAL A 264 3.80 24.09 5.14
C VAL A 264 4.35 22.68 5.19
N ILE A 265 5.64 22.52 4.93
CA ILE A 265 6.32 21.22 4.98
C ILE A 265 6.86 21.00 6.38
N VAL A 266 6.44 19.91 7.00
CA VAL A 266 6.97 19.43 8.27
C VAL A 266 7.87 18.24 7.98
N SER A 267 9.09 18.26 8.52
CA SER A 267 10.04 17.15 8.32
C SER A 267 10.82 16.82 9.59
N VAL A 268 11.17 15.54 9.70
CA VAL A 268 12.11 15.03 10.71
C VAL A 268 13.23 14.31 10.01
N THR A 269 14.45 14.81 10.18
CA THR A 269 15.67 14.26 9.58
C THR A 269 16.57 13.71 10.66
N ASP A 270 17.06 12.50 10.49
CA ASP A 270 18.05 11.86 11.35
C ASP A 270 19.35 11.52 10.59
N THR A 271 20.45 11.41 11.31
CA THR A 271 21.75 10.93 10.79
C THR A 271 22.02 9.49 11.21
N GLY A 272 20.96 8.67 11.30
CA GLY A 272 21.03 7.29 11.76
C GLY A 272 21.49 6.31 10.72
N ILE A 273 21.15 5.05 10.94
CA ILE A 273 21.54 3.93 10.08
C ILE A 273 20.94 3.99 8.66
N GLY A 274 19.92 4.81 8.45
CA GLY A 274 19.19 4.85 7.17
C GLY A 274 18.38 3.59 6.89
N ILE A 275 17.69 3.59 5.74
CA ILE A 275 16.80 2.53 5.29
C ILE A 275 17.20 2.16 3.86
N PRO A 276 17.45 0.88 3.56
CA PRO A 276 17.70 0.43 2.19
C PRO A 276 16.50 0.73 1.28
N ALA A 277 16.73 1.19 0.05
CA ALA A 277 15.68 1.61 -0.88
C ALA A 277 14.61 0.53 -1.15
N ASN A 278 15.01 -0.74 -1.19
CA ASN A 278 14.12 -1.89 -1.38
C ASN A 278 13.31 -2.27 -0.13
N ARG A 279 13.49 -1.57 1.00
CA ARG A 279 12.82 -1.83 2.28
C ARG A 279 11.96 -0.64 2.75
N ILE A 280 11.87 0.44 1.93
CA ILE A 280 11.11 1.64 2.31
C ILE A 280 9.61 1.34 2.45
N ASP A 281 9.05 0.47 1.63
CA ASP A 281 7.64 0.09 1.77
C ASP A 281 7.39 -0.80 2.99
N ASP A 282 8.34 -1.68 3.32
CA ASP A 282 8.25 -2.62 4.44
C ASP A 282 8.14 -1.91 5.81
N ILE A 283 8.73 -0.73 5.99
CA ILE A 283 8.70 0.00 7.28
C ILE A 283 7.29 0.50 7.65
N PHE A 284 6.38 0.53 6.70
CA PHE A 284 4.99 0.93 6.91
C PHE A 284 4.04 -0.25 7.14
N GLU A 285 4.52 -1.48 7.01
CA GLU A 285 3.73 -2.65 7.35
C GLU A 285 3.56 -2.76 8.87
N SER A 286 2.31 -2.92 9.33
CA SER A 286 2.00 -3.05 10.74
C SER A 286 2.63 -4.33 11.32
N PHE A 287 3.28 -4.21 12.49
CA PHE A 287 4.01 -5.29 13.18
C PHE A 287 5.29 -5.76 12.48
N HIS A 288 5.69 -5.11 11.39
CA HIS A 288 6.93 -5.43 10.68
C HIS A 288 8.13 -4.67 11.26
N GLN A 289 9.29 -5.34 11.36
CA GLN A 289 10.55 -4.75 11.81
C GLN A 289 11.68 -5.27 10.93
N LEU A 290 12.51 -4.36 10.44
CA LEU A 290 13.49 -4.65 9.38
C LEU A 290 14.55 -5.70 9.75
N ASP A 291 14.91 -5.86 11.05
CA ASP A 291 15.92 -6.83 11.50
C ASP A 291 15.66 -7.39 12.90
N GLY A 292 15.62 -8.72 13.01
CA GLY A 292 15.50 -9.44 14.29
C GLY A 292 16.72 -9.31 15.22
N SER A 293 17.87 -8.81 14.74
CA SER A 293 19.09 -8.63 15.54
C SER A 293 19.18 -7.24 16.20
N SER A 294 18.66 -6.21 15.54
CA SER A 294 18.57 -4.84 16.10
C SER A 294 17.41 -4.70 17.09
N THR A 295 16.37 -5.52 16.99
CA THR A 295 15.19 -5.49 17.87
C THR A 295 15.50 -5.82 19.33
N ARG A 296 16.50 -6.66 19.59
CA ARG A 296 16.97 -6.92 20.98
C ARG A 296 17.60 -5.71 21.63
N ARG A 297 18.16 -4.76 20.84
CA ARG A 297 18.79 -3.53 21.37
C ARG A 297 17.80 -2.36 21.51
N TYR A 298 16.78 -2.28 20.65
CA TYR A 298 16.01 -1.04 20.52
C TYR A 298 14.50 -1.17 20.74
N GLY A 299 13.93 -2.37 20.89
CA GLY A 299 12.52 -2.64 21.20
C GLY A 299 11.51 -1.73 20.44
N GLY A 300 10.37 -2.24 20.06
CA GLY A 300 9.31 -1.45 19.44
C GLY A 300 8.14 -2.36 19.06
N THR A 301 6.99 -1.83 18.71
CA THR A 301 5.81 -2.59 18.30
C THR A 301 5.73 -2.83 16.80
N GLY A 302 6.45 -2.04 16.00
CA GLY A 302 6.26 -2.01 14.54
C GLY A 302 4.96 -1.34 14.09
N LEU A 303 4.29 -0.59 14.99
CA LEU A 303 3.03 0.09 14.69
C LEU A 303 3.21 1.58 14.39
N GLY A 304 4.28 2.21 14.92
CA GLY A 304 4.42 3.66 14.89
C GLY A 304 4.43 4.26 13.49
N LEU A 305 5.25 3.75 12.55
CA LEU A 305 5.35 4.31 11.20
C LEU A 305 4.11 4.01 10.35
N SER A 306 3.50 2.84 10.48
CA SER A 306 2.25 2.53 9.79
C SER A 306 1.14 3.51 10.20
N LEU A 307 1.07 3.85 11.49
CA LEU A 307 0.09 4.80 12.00
C LEU A 307 0.43 6.26 11.63
N VAL A 308 1.71 6.64 11.62
CA VAL A 308 2.16 7.94 11.10
C VAL A 308 1.64 8.15 9.67
N ARG A 309 1.84 7.17 8.79
CA ARG A 309 1.36 7.21 7.41
C ARG A 309 -0.16 7.38 7.35
N GLN A 310 -0.91 6.57 8.10
CA GLN A 310 -2.38 6.62 8.12
C GLN A 310 -2.92 7.95 8.66
N ILE A 311 -2.30 8.54 9.69
CA ILE A 311 -2.69 9.86 10.21
C ILE A 311 -2.40 10.96 9.18
N VAL A 312 -1.24 10.94 8.53
CA VAL A 312 -0.89 11.91 7.48
C VAL A 312 -1.85 11.79 6.29
N GLU A 313 -2.16 10.58 5.85
CA GLU A 313 -3.13 10.32 4.76
C GLU A 313 -4.56 10.79 5.16
N ALA A 314 -4.96 10.60 6.42
CA ALA A 314 -6.25 11.08 6.92
C ALA A 314 -6.36 12.61 6.97
N HIS A 315 -5.22 13.33 7.06
CA HIS A 315 -5.16 14.79 6.88
C HIS A 315 -5.26 15.23 5.41
N GLY A 316 -5.40 14.29 4.46
CA GLY A 316 -5.38 14.57 3.02
C GLY A 316 -3.98 14.85 2.48
N SER A 317 -2.95 14.42 3.18
CA SER A 317 -1.54 14.64 2.88
C SER A 317 -0.85 13.32 2.52
N MET A 318 0.42 13.40 2.08
CA MET A 318 1.24 12.24 1.76
C MET A 318 2.55 12.28 2.55
N LEU A 319 2.90 11.15 3.17
CA LEU A 319 4.18 11.00 3.85
C LEU A 319 5.25 10.59 2.83
N GLU A 320 6.25 11.43 2.65
CA GLU A 320 7.42 11.14 1.84
C GLU A 320 8.60 10.71 2.71
N VAL A 321 9.37 9.72 2.22
CA VAL A 321 10.57 9.22 2.88
C VAL A 321 11.75 9.31 1.91
N GLN A 322 12.81 9.95 2.38
CA GLN A 322 14.10 9.97 1.69
C GLN A 322 15.12 9.37 2.64
N SER A 323 15.73 8.26 2.27
CA SER A 323 16.69 7.56 3.11
C SER A 323 17.75 6.87 2.29
N MET A 324 18.94 6.80 2.84
CA MET A 324 20.06 6.04 2.30
C MET A 324 20.76 5.33 3.44
N GLU A 325 21.02 4.04 3.27
CA GLU A 325 21.70 3.21 4.26
C GLU A 325 23.05 3.83 4.67
N GLY A 326 23.29 3.95 5.97
CA GLY A 326 24.46 4.59 6.55
C GLY A 326 24.46 6.14 6.58
N HIS A 327 23.44 6.82 6.02
CA HIS A 327 23.39 8.27 5.91
C HIS A 327 22.17 8.90 6.61
N GLY A 328 21.27 8.08 7.18
CA GLY A 328 20.08 8.53 7.87
C GLY A 328 18.83 8.61 7.01
N SER A 329 17.77 9.18 7.58
CA SER A 329 16.45 9.25 6.97
C SER A 329 15.81 10.62 7.15
N THR A 330 14.99 11.02 6.19
CA THR A 330 14.11 12.19 6.27
C THR A 330 12.68 11.75 5.99
N PHE A 331 11.81 12.00 6.96
CA PHE A 331 10.37 11.85 6.81
C PHE A 331 9.75 13.22 6.69
N LYS A 332 8.97 13.49 5.65
CA LYS A 332 8.32 14.79 5.43
C LYS A 332 6.89 14.65 4.95
N PHE A 333 6.06 15.61 5.33
CA PHE A 333 4.67 15.70 4.90
C PHE A 333 4.21 17.15 4.81
N PRO A 334 3.42 17.52 3.81
CA PRO A 334 2.80 18.82 3.68
C PRO A 334 1.54 18.95 4.55
N LEU A 335 1.29 20.15 5.07
CA LEU A 335 0.03 20.58 5.68
C LEU A 335 -0.49 21.81 4.93
N LEU A 336 -1.81 21.93 4.83
CA LEU A 336 -2.43 23.08 4.19
C LEU A 336 -2.31 24.31 5.10
N ALA A 337 -1.77 25.40 4.57
CA ALA A 337 -1.75 26.69 5.26
C ALA A 337 -3.17 27.27 5.34
N VAL A 338 -3.49 27.88 6.47
CA VAL A 338 -4.70 28.70 6.58
C VAL A 338 -4.52 29.94 5.71
N ALA A 339 -5.47 30.20 4.83
CA ALA A 339 -5.44 31.41 4.00
C ALA A 339 -5.41 32.64 4.91
N ALA A 340 -4.49 33.57 4.65
CA ALA A 340 -4.54 34.88 5.28
C ALA A 340 -5.79 35.60 4.75
N GLU A 341 -6.70 36.01 5.65
CA GLU A 341 -7.84 36.88 5.29
C GLU A 341 -7.37 38.23 4.80
#